data_a4a471aad3aff10e71c4aa456a11d26c
#
_entry.id   a4a471aad3aff10e71c4aa456a11d26c
#
_cell.length_a   1.000
_cell.length_b   1.000
_cell.length_c   1.000
_cell.angle_alpha   90.00
_cell.angle_beta   90.00
_cell.angle_gamma   90.00
#
_symmetry.space_group_name_H-M   'P 1'
#
loop_
_entity.id
_entity.type
_entity.pdbx_description
1 polymer ?
#
loop_
_entity_poly.entity_id
_entity_poly.type
_entity_poly.pdbx_seq_one_letter_code
_entity_poly.pdbx_strand_id
1 'polypeptide(L)'
;NDDGARIRYYDQADLILIGVSRSGKTPTSLYLAMQYGLKVANYPITEDDLDDDALPDTLRKYKPKLFGLTIDPERLQAIREMRRPESRYASIKQCQYEVNEVEALYRRHAIPFLSTTDRSVEEISGRILQMTGKRKTLR
;
A
#
# COMPACT_ATOMS: atom_id res chain seq x y z
N ASN A 1 -9.58 -22.55 3.71
CA ASN A 1 -10.14 -21.26 3.38
C ASN A 1 -9.05 -20.22 3.25
N ASP A 2 -9.48 -19.00 2.99
CA ASP A 2 -8.54 -17.96 2.61
C ASP A 2 -7.69 -17.44 3.76
N ASP A 3 -8.17 -17.53 4.99
CA ASP A 3 -7.47 -16.94 6.13
C ASP A 3 -6.12 -17.60 6.37
N GLY A 4 -6.08 -18.91 6.31
CA GLY A 4 -4.81 -19.62 6.49
C GLY A 4 -3.83 -19.34 5.37
N ALA A 5 -4.33 -19.24 4.14
CA ALA A 5 -3.49 -18.94 2.98
C ALA A 5 -2.94 -17.51 3.08
N ARG A 6 -3.75 -16.55 3.54
CA ARG A 6 -3.29 -15.17 3.71
C ARG A 6 -2.21 -15.07 4.77
N ILE A 7 -2.38 -15.76 5.89
CA ILE A 7 -1.39 -15.72 6.96
C ILE A 7 -0.05 -16.25 6.46
N ARG A 8 -0.06 -17.37 5.73
CA ARG A 8 1.17 -17.90 5.17
C ARG A 8 1.80 -16.96 4.16
N TYR A 9 0.96 -16.31 3.36
CA TYR A 9 1.42 -15.37 2.35
C TYR A 9 2.17 -14.21 3.02
N TYR A 10 1.61 -13.64 4.09
CA TYR A 10 2.25 -12.54 4.80
C TYR A 10 3.49 -13.01 5.56
N ASP A 11 3.45 -14.21 6.13
CA ASP A 11 4.63 -14.76 6.81
C ASP A 11 5.82 -14.88 5.86
N GLN A 12 5.58 -15.26 4.63
CA GLN A 12 6.64 -15.48 3.65
C GLN A 12 7.07 -14.21 2.93
N ALA A 13 6.32 -13.14 3.06
CA ALA A 13 6.63 -11.91 2.37
C ALA A 13 7.86 -11.24 2.95
N ASP A 14 8.68 -10.67 2.09
CA ASP A 14 9.79 -9.81 2.50
C ASP A 14 9.26 -8.42 2.85
N LEU A 15 8.16 -8.02 2.21
CA LEU A 15 7.61 -6.69 2.32
C LEU A 15 6.10 -6.77 2.10
N ILE A 16 5.36 -6.00 2.87
CA ILE A 16 3.90 -5.89 2.71
C ILE A 16 3.57 -4.45 2.38
N LEU A 17 3.07 -4.22 1.17
CA LEU A 17 2.64 -2.89 0.75
C LEU A 17 1.19 -2.70 1.16
N ILE A 18 0.93 -1.58 1.83
CA ILE A 18 -0.42 -1.25 2.25
C ILE A 18 -0.83 0.09 1.65
N GLY A 19 -2.11 0.27 1.46
CA GLY A 19 -2.64 1.50 0.89
C GLY A 19 -4.08 1.32 0.46
N VAL A 20 -4.71 2.44 0.17
CA VAL A 20 -6.09 2.41 -0.31
C VAL A 20 -6.12 1.92 -1.76
N SER A 21 -7.33 1.58 -2.22
CA SER A 21 -7.52 1.08 -3.58
C SER A 21 -6.98 2.07 -4.61
N ARG A 22 -6.22 1.59 -5.56
CA ARG A 22 -5.64 2.35 -6.68
C ARG A 22 -4.53 3.30 -6.29
N SER A 23 -3.85 3.06 -5.18
CA SER A 23 -2.72 3.88 -4.77
C SER A 23 -1.37 3.38 -5.33
N GLY A 24 -1.39 2.32 -6.15
CA GLY A 24 -0.17 1.87 -6.82
C GLY A 24 0.47 0.62 -6.26
N LYS A 25 -0.24 -0.11 -5.40
CA LYS A 25 0.34 -1.30 -4.76
C LYS A 25 0.72 -2.40 -5.75
N THR A 26 -0.21 -2.74 -6.64
CA THR A 26 0.01 -3.86 -7.56
C THR A 26 1.18 -3.63 -8.51
N PRO A 27 1.25 -2.51 -9.24
CA PRO A 27 2.40 -2.33 -10.13
C PRO A 27 3.71 -2.28 -9.37
N THR A 28 3.73 -1.69 -8.18
CA THR A 28 4.95 -1.59 -7.40
C THR A 28 5.39 -2.96 -6.90
N SER A 29 4.45 -3.77 -6.40
CA SER A 29 4.81 -5.09 -5.89
C SER A 29 5.30 -5.99 -7.02
N LEU A 30 4.70 -5.90 -8.19
CA LEU A 30 5.15 -6.68 -9.35
C LEU A 30 6.55 -6.28 -9.77
N TYR A 31 6.81 -4.98 -9.82
CA TYR A 31 8.13 -4.51 -10.21
C TYR A 31 9.20 -4.95 -9.22
N LEU A 32 8.92 -4.84 -7.93
CA LEU A 32 9.86 -5.28 -6.89
C LEU A 32 10.12 -6.78 -6.99
N ALA A 33 9.09 -7.55 -7.27
CA ALA A 33 9.24 -9.00 -7.40
C ALA A 33 10.08 -9.36 -8.62
N MET A 34 9.77 -8.74 -9.75
CA MET A 34 10.43 -9.10 -11.00
C MET A 34 11.85 -8.59 -11.10
N GLN A 35 12.11 -7.39 -10.61
CA GLN A 35 13.43 -6.78 -10.74
C GLN A 35 14.37 -7.14 -9.60
N TYR A 36 13.85 -7.36 -8.41
CA TYR A 36 14.68 -7.55 -7.23
C TYR A 36 14.46 -8.88 -6.53
N GLY A 37 13.55 -9.69 -7.04
CA GLY A 37 13.32 -11.02 -6.48
C GLY A 37 12.69 -11.01 -5.10
N LEU A 38 12.05 -9.91 -4.72
CA LEU A 38 11.39 -9.81 -3.42
C LEU A 38 10.03 -10.45 -3.45
N LYS A 39 9.65 -11.06 -2.34
CA LYS A 39 8.28 -11.55 -2.15
C LYS A 39 7.49 -10.42 -1.52
N VAL A 40 6.58 -9.84 -2.27
CA VAL A 40 5.82 -8.67 -1.85
C VAL A 40 4.35 -9.00 -1.77
N ALA A 41 3.77 -8.81 -0.60
CA ALA A 41 2.34 -8.96 -0.40
C ALA A 41 1.68 -7.58 -0.44
N ASN A 42 0.40 -7.56 -0.79
CA ASN A 42 -0.39 -6.33 -0.78
C ASN A 42 -1.53 -6.47 0.21
N TYR A 43 -1.79 -5.42 0.96
CA TYR A 43 -2.96 -5.36 1.83
C TYR A 43 -3.74 -4.09 1.49
N PRO A 44 -4.95 -4.22 0.95
CA PRO A 44 -5.76 -3.03 0.68
C PRO A 44 -6.40 -2.52 1.96
N ILE A 45 -6.12 -1.26 2.28
CA ILE A 45 -6.74 -0.60 3.42
C ILE A 45 -8.15 -0.21 3.00
N THR A 46 -9.14 -0.65 3.75
CA THR A 46 -10.54 -0.38 3.44
C THR A 46 -11.06 0.77 4.30
N GLU A 47 -12.23 1.26 3.94
CA GLU A 47 -12.89 2.30 4.71
C GLU A 47 -13.15 1.82 6.15
N ASP A 48 -13.51 0.56 6.32
CA ASP A 48 -13.72 0.01 7.66
C ASP A 48 -12.45 0.07 8.50
N ASP A 49 -11.31 -0.24 7.90
CA ASP A 49 -10.02 -0.15 8.60
C ASP A 49 -9.75 1.29 9.04
N LEU A 50 -10.05 2.25 8.18
CA LEU A 50 -9.82 3.65 8.48
C LEU A 50 -10.76 4.17 9.56
N ASP A 51 -12.01 3.72 9.53
CA ASP A 51 -13.01 4.16 10.50
C ASP A 51 -12.65 3.68 11.91
N ASP A 52 -12.02 2.53 12.04
CA ASP A 52 -11.61 1.99 13.33
C ASP A 52 -10.43 2.74 13.93
N ASP A 53 -9.70 3.48 13.11
CA ASP A 53 -8.57 4.29 13.54
C ASP A 53 -7.51 3.47 14.27
N ALA A 54 -7.34 2.24 13.83
CA ALA A 54 -6.38 1.30 14.41
C ALA A 54 -5.78 0.45 13.32
N LEU A 55 -4.56 0.00 13.55
CA LEU A 55 -3.93 -0.92 12.61
C LEU A 55 -4.68 -2.26 12.64
N PRO A 56 -5.11 -2.78 11.49
CA PRO A 56 -5.82 -4.05 11.47
C PRO A 56 -5.02 -5.16 12.15
N ASP A 57 -5.73 -6.04 12.86
CA ASP A 57 -5.09 -7.12 13.59
C ASP A 57 -4.20 -7.97 12.72
N THR A 58 -4.64 -8.23 11.49
CA THR A 58 -3.88 -9.02 10.53
C THR A 58 -2.49 -8.46 10.31
N LEU A 59 -2.35 -7.13 10.38
CA LEU A 59 -1.09 -6.47 10.09
C LEU A 59 -0.21 -6.24 11.30
N ARG A 60 -0.74 -6.31 12.51
CA ARG A 60 0.02 -5.94 13.70
C ARG A 60 1.30 -6.74 13.86
N LYS A 61 1.22 -8.03 13.68
CA LYS A 61 2.40 -8.86 13.88
C LYS A 61 3.41 -8.72 12.73
N TYR A 62 3.00 -8.09 11.64
CA TYR A 62 3.88 -7.90 10.48
C TYR A 62 4.40 -6.48 10.38
N LYS A 63 4.27 -5.69 11.43
CA LYS A 63 4.63 -4.28 11.39
C LYS A 63 6.02 -4.02 10.81
N PRO A 64 7.05 -4.81 11.13
CA PRO A 64 8.37 -4.55 10.55
C PRO A 64 8.46 -4.71 9.04
N LYS A 65 7.46 -5.35 8.43
CA LYS A 65 7.43 -5.57 6.98
C LYS A 65 6.56 -4.56 6.25
N LEU A 66 5.82 -3.72 6.98
CA LEU A 66 4.83 -2.83 6.37
C LEU A 66 5.47 -1.61 5.73
N PHE A 67 4.99 -1.27 4.56
CA PHE A 67 5.36 -0.03 3.89
C PHE A 67 4.11 0.55 3.24
N GLY A 68 3.81 1.81 3.53
CA GLY A 68 2.59 2.44 3.04
C GLY A 68 2.79 3.18 1.74
N LEU A 69 1.77 3.14 0.90
CA LEU A 69 1.72 3.98 -0.27
C LEU A 69 0.58 4.96 -0.12
N THR A 70 0.77 6.18 -0.61
CA THR A 70 -0.27 7.19 -0.63
C THR A 70 -0.22 7.89 -1.98
N ILE A 71 -1.20 8.75 -2.24
CA ILE A 71 -1.36 9.40 -3.53
C ILE A 71 -2.20 10.66 -3.31
N ASP A 72 -1.98 11.68 -4.15
CA ASP A 72 -2.82 12.88 -4.09
C ASP A 72 -4.28 12.50 -4.32
N PRO A 73 -5.20 13.06 -3.53
CA PRO A 73 -6.62 12.76 -3.71
C PRO A 73 -7.15 13.05 -5.10
N GLU A 74 -6.66 14.13 -5.73
CA GLU A 74 -7.11 14.49 -7.08
C GLU A 74 -6.66 13.49 -8.12
N ARG A 75 -5.44 13.01 -7.98
CA ARG A 75 -4.94 11.97 -8.87
C ARG A 75 -5.70 10.67 -8.65
N LEU A 76 -5.95 10.34 -7.38
CA LEU A 76 -6.72 9.15 -7.04
C LEU A 76 -8.13 9.22 -7.63
N GLN A 77 -8.76 10.39 -7.53
CA GLN A 77 -10.08 10.59 -8.12
C GLN A 77 -10.05 10.31 -9.62
N ALA A 78 -9.07 10.87 -10.32
CA ALA A 78 -8.98 10.69 -11.77
C ALA A 78 -8.84 9.21 -12.14
N ILE A 79 -8.02 8.48 -11.39
CA ILE A 79 -7.81 7.06 -11.65
C ILE A 79 -9.08 6.26 -11.37
N ARG A 80 -9.73 6.53 -10.25
CA ARG A 80 -10.94 5.80 -9.87
C ARG A 80 -12.12 6.12 -10.78
N GLU A 81 -12.18 7.36 -11.27
CA GLU A 81 -13.25 7.79 -12.16
C GLU A 81 -13.23 6.99 -13.46
N MET A 82 -12.06 6.64 -13.93
CA MET A 82 -11.93 5.81 -15.12
C MET A 82 -12.44 4.39 -14.90
N ARG A 83 -12.41 3.92 -13.66
CA ARG A 83 -12.87 2.55 -13.33
C ARG A 83 -14.34 2.49 -13.01
N ARG A 84 -14.83 3.47 -12.26
CA ARG A 84 -16.24 3.52 -11.83
C ARG A 84 -16.73 4.96 -11.90
N PRO A 85 -17.10 5.42 -13.10
CA PRO A 85 -17.54 6.81 -13.26
C PRO A 85 -18.70 7.18 -12.35
N GLU A 86 -18.64 8.37 -11.80
CA GLU A 86 -19.73 8.97 -11.02
C GLU A 86 -20.12 8.17 -9.78
N SER A 87 -19.17 7.44 -9.22
CA SER A 87 -19.40 6.64 -8.02
C SER A 87 -18.93 7.39 -6.78
N ARG A 88 -19.45 6.98 -5.61
CA ARG A 88 -18.97 7.50 -4.34
C ARG A 88 -17.48 7.16 -4.19
N TYR A 89 -17.10 5.98 -4.62
CA TYR A 89 -15.73 5.48 -4.61
C TYR A 89 -14.77 6.45 -5.31
N ALA A 90 -15.20 7.06 -6.41
CA ALA A 90 -14.37 7.97 -7.18
C ALA A 90 -14.63 9.44 -6.85
N SER A 91 -15.48 9.75 -5.86
CA SER A 91 -15.72 11.14 -5.51
C SER A 91 -14.49 11.75 -4.86
N ILE A 92 -14.29 13.06 -5.10
CA ILE A 92 -13.13 13.73 -4.51
C ILE A 92 -13.23 13.71 -2.98
N LYS A 93 -14.43 13.84 -2.46
CA LYS A 93 -14.64 13.83 -1.02
C LYS A 93 -14.21 12.51 -0.39
N GLN A 94 -14.58 11.40 -1.02
CA GLN A 94 -14.18 10.08 -0.54
C GLN A 94 -12.69 9.88 -0.66
N CYS A 95 -12.10 10.31 -1.77
CA CYS A 95 -10.66 10.20 -1.98
C CYS A 95 -9.90 11.00 -0.94
N GLN A 96 -10.35 12.23 -0.67
CA GLN A 96 -9.71 13.07 0.36
C GLN A 96 -9.80 12.42 1.73
N TYR A 97 -10.94 11.87 2.07
CA TYR A 97 -11.13 11.20 3.35
C TYR A 97 -10.16 10.03 3.49
N GLU A 98 -10.12 9.16 2.49
CA GLU A 98 -9.28 7.97 2.57
C GLU A 98 -7.80 8.31 2.62
N VAL A 99 -7.36 9.26 1.82
CA VAL A 99 -5.94 9.64 1.81
C VAL A 99 -5.55 10.27 3.15
N ASN A 100 -6.37 11.19 3.66
CA ASN A 100 -6.06 11.83 4.93
C ASN A 100 -5.99 10.80 6.06
N GLU A 101 -6.93 9.88 6.09
CA GLU A 101 -7.00 8.89 7.16
C GLU A 101 -5.89 7.86 7.06
N VAL A 102 -5.54 7.43 5.85
CA VAL A 102 -4.48 6.44 5.71
C VAL A 102 -3.13 7.04 6.06
N GLU A 103 -2.89 8.30 5.71
CA GLU A 103 -1.64 8.95 6.09
C GLU A 103 -1.55 9.15 7.60
N ALA A 104 -2.68 9.48 8.24
CA ALA A 104 -2.72 9.58 9.69
C ALA A 104 -2.43 8.24 10.34
N LEU A 105 -2.95 7.17 9.78
CA LEU A 105 -2.68 5.81 10.25
C LEU A 105 -1.18 5.50 10.18
N TYR A 106 -0.56 5.83 9.04
CA TYR A 106 0.88 5.58 8.89
C TYR A 106 1.68 6.32 9.94
N ARG A 107 1.35 7.60 10.17
CA ARG A 107 2.08 8.41 11.15
C ARG A 107 1.87 7.90 12.57
N ARG A 108 0.65 7.53 12.90
CA ARG A 108 0.33 7.03 14.24
C ARG A 108 1.08 5.76 14.57
N HIS A 109 1.24 4.89 13.60
CA HIS A 109 1.86 3.59 13.82
C HIS A 109 3.32 3.54 13.37
N ALA A 110 3.88 4.70 13.02
CA ALA A 110 5.29 4.81 12.59
C ALA A 110 5.60 3.89 11.41
N ILE A 111 4.67 3.82 10.46
CA ILE A 111 4.85 3.04 9.24
C ILE A 111 5.46 3.96 8.19
N PRO A 112 6.61 3.60 7.60
CA PRO A 112 7.18 4.41 6.53
C PRO A 112 6.26 4.39 5.31
N PHE A 113 6.16 5.53 4.63
CA PHE A 113 5.29 5.59 3.46
C PHE A 113 5.82 6.57 2.43
N LEU A 114 5.27 6.50 1.23
CA LEU A 114 5.73 7.26 0.09
C LEU A 114 4.55 7.59 -0.82
N SER A 115 4.55 8.79 -1.37
CA SER A 115 3.52 9.15 -2.35
C SER A 115 3.93 8.63 -3.73
N THR A 116 2.94 8.09 -4.44
CA THR A 116 3.16 7.60 -5.80
C THR A 116 2.78 8.61 -6.86
N THR A 117 2.34 9.81 -6.47
CA THR A 117 1.69 10.75 -7.37
C THR A 117 2.54 11.12 -8.58
N ASP A 118 3.76 11.54 -8.37
CA ASP A 118 4.59 12.05 -9.45
C ASP A 118 5.85 11.22 -9.64
N ARG A 119 5.76 9.93 -9.37
CA ARG A 119 6.91 9.03 -9.48
C ARG A 119 6.60 7.85 -10.35
N SER A 120 7.61 7.41 -11.09
CA SER A 120 7.50 6.16 -11.86
C SER A 120 7.58 4.98 -10.90
N VAL A 121 7.18 3.81 -11.39
CA VAL A 121 7.26 2.60 -10.57
C VAL A 121 8.72 2.28 -10.22
N GLU A 122 9.64 2.61 -11.11
CA GLU A 122 11.08 2.43 -10.84
C GLU A 122 11.54 3.32 -9.70
N GLU A 123 11.10 4.57 -9.70
CA GLU A 123 11.47 5.49 -8.62
C GLU A 123 10.87 5.08 -7.29
N ILE A 124 9.60 4.69 -7.31
CA ILE A 124 8.92 4.24 -6.09
C ILE A 124 9.65 3.03 -5.52
N SER A 125 9.95 2.07 -6.37
CA SER A 125 10.62 0.84 -5.94
C SER A 125 12.01 1.11 -5.39
N GLY A 126 12.78 1.97 -6.06
CA GLY A 126 14.10 2.34 -5.58
C GLY A 126 14.06 3.02 -4.24
N ARG A 127 13.08 3.92 -4.03
CA ARG A 127 12.94 4.58 -2.73
C ARG A 127 12.54 3.62 -1.64
N ILE A 128 11.65 2.68 -1.93
CA ILE A 128 11.25 1.66 -0.95
C ILE A 128 12.47 0.87 -0.50
N LEU A 129 13.28 0.42 -1.45
CA LEU A 129 14.49 -0.34 -1.10
C LEU A 129 15.44 0.49 -0.26
N GLN A 130 15.62 1.74 -0.62
CA GLN A 130 16.50 2.64 0.12
C GLN A 130 16.00 2.87 1.55
N MET A 131 14.69 3.07 1.70
CA MET A 131 14.10 3.37 3.01
C MET A 131 14.01 2.15 3.91
N THR A 132 13.82 0.98 3.34
CA THR A 132 13.63 -0.24 4.13
C THR A 132 14.90 -1.05 4.29
N GLY A 133 15.88 -0.84 3.43
CA GLY A 133 17.07 -1.67 3.41
C GLY A 133 16.83 -3.08 2.90
N LYS A 134 15.65 -3.37 2.41
CA LYS A 134 15.31 -4.70 1.90
C LYS A 134 15.92 -4.92 0.55
N ARG A 135 16.54 -6.05 0.36
CA ARG A 135 16.98 -6.48 -0.96
C ARG A 135 17.30 -7.96 -0.90
N LYS A 136 17.06 -8.62 -2.02
CA LYS A 136 17.39 -10.01 -2.15
C LYS A 136 18.87 -10.14 -2.46
N THR A 137 19.55 -11.01 -1.77
CA THR A 137 20.95 -11.30 -2.08
C THR A 137 20.99 -12.14 -3.34
N LEU A 138 21.74 -11.69 -4.33
CA LEU A 138 21.90 -12.42 -5.57
C LEU A 138 23.04 -13.42 -5.43
N ARG A 139 22.89 -14.53 -6.11
CA ARG A 139 23.91 -15.57 -6.12
C ARG A 139 24.23 -15.95 -7.53
#